data_b831be9bfa8f609ae53aed1edc0f4c89
#
_entry.id   b831be9bfa8f609ae53aed1edc0f4c89
#
_cell.length_a   1.000
_cell.length_b   1.000
_cell.length_c   1.000
_cell.angle_alpha   90.00
_cell.angle_beta   90.00
_cell.angle_gamma   90.00
#
_symmetry.space_group_name_H-M   'P 1'
#
loop_
_entity.id
_entity.type
_entity.pdbx_description
1 polymer ?
#
loop_
_entity_poly.entity_id
_entity_poly.type
_entity_poly.pdbx_seq_one_letter_code
_entity_poly.pdbx_strand_id
1 'polypeptide(L)'
;MNSCLACTAKVGNHDIYHAPQDFYALYLDCRANKGDWWWGSEKYKGPDVCPTEKRVMDTVKWVIEEYKLDANRVYLCGNSMGGSGALGIGVRHGDVFAAVKANVPAKTEHVSSRMYFGKPVPAEVTLPDPPVVVDYSAQNDGWSKGHEGFAKAMNDRKYALFLYWGPFGHANNHEQILKVNDLVNSFNWLAIRKNEAYPVFTNASTNDPLPWPDELTSKKSGQVNAFFRWQNVSDTADAVEVKLFLVKAADLKTTFAIPTEATADVSLRRLQKLKVAPGATVNWTFGRAKGEAKADAQGIVTVPGLKVTSEPTALRIRTAK
;
A
#
# COMPACT_ATOMS: atom_id res chain seq x y z
N MET A 1 13.11 -0.07 8.17
CA MET A 1 13.21 -1.03 9.31
C MET A 1 14.24 -2.10 8.98
N ASN A 2 15.15 -2.36 9.89
CA ASN A 2 16.15 -3.42 9.72
C ASN A 2 15.53 -4.81 9.72
N SER A 3 16.10 -5.71 8.95
CA SER A 3 15.45 -6.95 8.54
C SER A 3 15.54 -8.12 9.50
N CYS A 4 16.27 -8.04 10.60
CA CYS A 4 16.56 -9.27 11.33
C CYS A 4 16.69 -9.09 12.85
N LEU A 5 15.92 -9.88 13.62
CA LEU A 5 16.09 -9.99 15.08
C LEU A 5 17.41 -10.63 15.49
N ALA A 6 17.96 -11.49 14.65
CA ALA A 6 19.19 -12.25 14.92
C ALA A 6 20.42 -11.69 14.21
N CYS A 7 20.27 -10.65 13.38
CA CYS A 7 21.41 -10.08 12.67
C CYS A 7 22.29 -9.29 13.62
N THR A 8 23.56 -9.67 13.66
CA THR A 8 24.64 -8.91 14.28
C THR A 8 25.06 -7.70 13.44
N ALA A 9 24.29 -7.37 12.40
CA ALA A 9 24.55 -6.21 11.57
C ALA A 9 24.70 -4.96 12.43
N LYS A 10 25.77 -4.23 12.18
CA LYS A 10 25.99 -2.92 12.83
C LYS A 10 24.76 -2.07 12.66
N VAL A 11 24.41 -1.29 13.69
CA VAL A 11 23.41 -0.22 13.57
C VAL A 11 23.74 0.57 12.31
N GLY A 12 22.79 0.67 11.38
CA GLY A 12 23.02 1.43 10.16
C GLY A 12 23.42 0.63 8.92
N ASN A 13 23.13 -0.66 8.84
CA ASN A 13 23.19 -1.34 7.54
C ASN A 13 22.03 -0.84 6.64
N HIS A 14 22.31 0.21 5.88
CA HIS A 14 21.33 1.03 5.14
C HIS A 14 21.40 0.80 3.65
N ASP A 15 22.17 -0.20 3.18
CA ASP A 15 22.48 -0.44 1.77
C ASP A 15 21.24 -0.71 0.89
N ILE A 16 20.11 -1.03 1.52
CA ILE A 16 18.86 -1.34 0.82
C ILE A 16 17.98 -0.10 0.61
N TYR A 17 18.08 0.88 1.50
CA TYR A 17 17.23 2.09 1.44
C TYR A 17 18.06 3.33 1.70
N HIS A 18 18.29 4.08 0.65
CA HIS A 18 18.81 5.44 0.74
C HIS A 18 17.63 6.41 0.68
N ALA A 19 17.49 7.25 1.70
CA ALA A 19 16.54 8.35 1.62
C ALA A 19 17.02 9.35 0.56
N PRO A 20 16.10 9.90 -0.26
CA PRO A 20 16.43 11.04 -1.11
C PRO A 20 16.98 12.21 -0.28
N GLN A 21 17.73 13.12 -0.92
CA GLN A 21 18.44 14.22 -0.22
C GLN A 21 17.52 15.16 0.58
N ASP A 22 16.25 15.26 0.19
CA ASP A 22 15.22 16.07 0.85
C ASP A 22 14.41 15.32 1.91
N PHE A 23 14.86 14.12 2.32
CA PHE A 23 14.23 13.31 3.35
C PHE A 23 15.16 13.01 4.52
N TYR A 24 14.60 13.04 5.72
CA TYR A 24 15.23 12.44 6.89
C TYR A 24 15.00 10.94 6.90
N ALA A 25 16.03 10.16 7.22
CA ALA A 25 15.93 8.71 7.35
C ALA A 25 16.01 8.30 8.82
N LEU A 26 14.95 7.69 9.32
CA LEU A 26 14.91 7.11 10.66
C LEU A 26 15.08 5.60 10.57
N TYR A 27 16.18 5.09 11.11
CA TYR A 27 16.49 3.66 11.14
C TYR A 27 16.21 3.10 12.52
N LEU A 28 15.19 2.28 12.63
CA LEU A 28 14.77 1.65 13.87
C LEU A 28 15.29 0.21 13.97
N ASP A 29 15.48 -0.24 15.20
CA ASP A 29 15.92 -1.57 15.56
C ASP A 29 14.97 -2.19 16.60
N CYS A 30 14.58 -3.45 16.44
CA CYS A 30 13.73 -4.17 17.39
C CYS A 30 14.50 -5.15 18.30
N ARG A 31 15.81 -5.27 18.17
CA ARG A 31 16.61 -6.29 18.85
C ARG A 31 16.63 -6.18 20.37
N ALA A 32 16.40 -4.99 20.90
CA ALA A 32 16.34 -4.79 22.36
C ALA A 32 15.08 -5.37 23.00
N ASN A 33 14.03 -5.61 22.22
CA ASN A 33 12.77 -6.13 22.70
C ASN A 33 12.73 -7.64 22.53
N LYS A 34 13.31 -8.37 23.46
CA LYS A 34 13.30 -9.85 23.44
C LYS A 34 11.87 -10.38 23.38
N GLY A 35 11.59 -11.24 22.41
CA GLY A 35 10.28 -11.86 22.21
C GLY A 35 9.26 -11.00 21.49
N ASP A 36 9.57 -9.74 21.17
CA ASP A 36 8.73 -8.89 20.34
C ASP A 36 9.26 -8.80 18.92
N TRP A 37 8.35 -9.01 17.97
CA TRP A 37 8.56 -8.65 16.58
C TRP A 37 8.12 -7.19 16.37
N TRP A 38 8.33 -6.64 15.18
CA TRP A 38 7.84 -5.30 14.85
C TRP A 38 6.33 -5.13 15.08
N TRP A 39 5.58 -6.18 14.81
CA TRP A 39 4.11 -6.23 14.96
C TRP A 39 3.64 -6.88 16.26
N GLY A 40 4.55 -7.17 17.17
CA GLY A 40 4.30 -7.82 18.42
C GLY A 40 4.75 -9.27 18.47
N SER A 41 4.61 -9.86 19.65
CA SER A 41 4.81 -11.30 19.90
C SER A 41 3.48 -12.04 19.77
N GLU A 42 3.53 -13.37 19.94
CA GLU A 42 2.30 -14.16 20.04
C GLU A 42 1.35 -13.72 21.17
N LYS A 43 1.87 -13.07 22.19
CA LYS A 43 1.09 -12.47 23.28
C LYS A 43 0.21 -11.32 22.80
N TYR A 44 0.67 -10.57 21.80
CA TYR A 44 -0.04 -9.41 21.27
C TYR A 44 -0.71 -9.79 19.93
N LYS A 45 -1.76 -10.61 20.02
CA LYS A 45 -2.55 -11.00 18.86
C LYS A 45 -3.65 -9.97 18.59
N GLY A 46 -3.95 -9.78 17.32
CA GLY A 46 -5.03 -8.88 16.93
C GLY A 46 -4.65 -7.40 17.00
N PRO A 47 -5.56 -6.55 17.50
CA PRO A 47 -5.40 -5.09 17.43
C PRO A 47 -4.48 -4.51 18.50
N ASP A 48 -4.02 -5.31 19.45
CA ASP A 48 -3.25 -4.79 20.57
C ASP A 48 -1.90 -4.24 20.12
N VAL A 49 -1.56 -3.07 20.62
CA VAL A 49 -0.29 -2.41 20.37
C VAL A 49 0.78 -3.03 21.27
N CYS A 50 1.81 -3.62 20.70
CA CYS A 50 2.92 -4.17 21.46
C CYS A 50 3.93 -3.08 21.86
N PRO A 51 4.81 -3.34 22.86
CA PRO A 51 5.83 -2.38 23.28
C PRO A 51 6.74 -1.92 22.13
N THR A 52 7.11 -2.80 21.21
CA THR A 52 7.95 -2.44 20.04
C THR A 52 7.20 -1.49 19.12
N GLU A 53 5.93 -1.75 18.80
CA GLU A 53 5.11 -0.86 17.97
C GLU A 53 4.95 0.50 18.63
N LYS A 54 4.62 0.53 19.94
CA LYS A 54 4.50 1.77 20.68
C LYS A 54 5.78 2.60 20.59
N ARG A 55 6.93 1.97 20.82
CA ARG A 55 8.24 2.64 20.71
C ARG A 55 8.48 3.20 19.31
N VAL A 56 8.16 2.42 18.25
CA VAL A 56 8.27 2.90 16.88
C VAL A 56 7.42 4.15 16.67
N MET A 57 6.16 4.10 17.08
CA MET A 57 5.23 5.22 16.87
C MET A 57 5.61 6.44 17.69
N ASP A 58 6.02 6.28 18.95
CA ASP A 58 6.48 7.37 19.80
C ASP A 58 7.77 8.01 19.23
N THR A 59 8.70 7.19 18.73
CA THR A 59 9.93 7.69 18.10
C THR A 59 9.63 8.47 16.82
N VAL A 60 8.73 7.97 15.97
CA VAL A 60 8.33 8.69 14.75
C VAL A 60 7.70 10.04 15.08
N LYS A 61 6.80 10.10 16.05
CA LYS A 61 6.18 11.35 16.49
C LYS A 61 7.23 12.33 17.03
N TRP A 62 8.12 11.86 17.89
CA TRP A 62 9.20 12.67 18.43
C TRP A 62 10.11 13.23 17.32
N VAL A 63 10.51 12.43 16.34
CA VAL A 63 11.35 12.88 15.22
C VAL A 63 10.63 13.96 14.39
N ILE A 64 9.33 13.80 14.13
CA ILE A 64 8.54 14.79 13.40
C ILE A 64 8.55 16.14 14.15
N GLU A 65 8.33 16.12 15.47
CA GLU A 65 8.27 17.32 16.32
C GLU A 65 9.64 17.96 16.47
N GLU A 66 10.67 17.18 16.81
CA GLU A 66 12.03 17.67 17.06
C GLU A 66 12.65 18.33 15.84
N TYR A 67 12.51 17.69 14.67
CA TYR A 67 13.09 18.18 13.42
C TYR A 67 12.10 19.01 12.58
N LYS A 68 10.90 19.29 13.08
CA LYS A 68 9.85 20.07 12.41
C LYS A 68 9.53 19.56 11.00
N LEU A 69 9.39 18.25 10.87
CA LEU A 69 9.17 17.60 9.60
C LEU A 69 7.70 17.71 9.13
N ASP A 70 7.48 17.59 7.84
CA ASP A 70 6.12 17.54 7.28
C ASP A 70 5.44 16.22 7.68
N ALA A 71 4.53 16.29 8.65
CA ALA A 71 3.75 15.15 9.14
C ALA A 71 2.84 14.51 8.07
N ASN A 72 2.68 15.15 6.91
CA ASN A 72 1.92 14.59 5.79
C ASN A 72 2.79 13.79 4.81
N ARG A 73 4.11 13.80 4.99
CA ARG A 73 5.09 13.10 4.16
C ARG A 73 5.90 12.09 5.00
N VAL A 74 5.23 11.25 5.74
CA VAL A 74 5.83 10.20 6.56
C VAL A 74 5.62 8.85 5.87
N TYR A 75 6.70 8.12 5.64
CA TYR A 75 6.71 6.87 4.89
C TYR A 75 7.38 5.77 5.69
N LEU A 76 6.88 4.56 5.55
CA LEU A 76 7.42 3.40 6.23
C LEU A 76 7.89 2.37 5.20
N CYS A 77 9.13 1.93 5.33
CA CYS A 77 9.62 0.85 4.47
C CYS A 77 10.43 -0.18 5.25
N GLY A 78 10.52 -1.36 4.69
CA GLY A 78 11.27 -2.44 5.30
C GLY A 78 11.54 -3.60 4.35
N ASN A 79 12.53 -4.41 4.69
CA ASN A 79 12.91 -5.60 3.95
C ASN A 79 12.80 -6.85 4.83
N SER A 80 12.36 -7.97 4.28
CA SER A 80 12.26 -9.25 4.99
C SER A 80 11.36 -9.10 6.24
N MET A 81 11.87 -9.40 7.41
CA MET A 81 11.17 -9.16 8.67
C MET A 81 10.83 -7.69 8.89
N GLY A 82 11.67 -6.77 8.42
CA GLY A 82 11.36 -5.33 8.40
C GLY A 82 10.22 -5.00 7.42
N GLY A 83 10.10 -5.73 6.32
CA GLY A 83 8.95 -5.66 5.39
C GLY A 83 7.65 -6.08 6.07
N SER A 84 7.68 -7.19 6.80
CA SER A 84 6.55 -7.63 7.64
C SER A 84 6.19 -6.58 8.69
N GLY A 85 7.20 -5.98 9.32
CA GLY A 85 7.00 -4.89 10.27
C GLY A 85 6.40 -3.64 9.63
N ALA A 86 6.86 -3.30 8.42
CA ALA A 86 6.30 -2.18 7.66
C ALA A 86 4.82 -2.40 7.34
N LEU A 87 4.44 -3.60 6.91
CA LEU A 87 3.04 -3.95 6.71
C LEU A 87 2.25 -3.98 8.03
N GLY A 88 2.76 -4.67 9.05
CA GLY A 88 2.06 -4.89 10.31
C GLY A 88 1.80 -3.61 11.10
N ILE A 89 2.75 -2.68 11.11
CA ILE A 89 2.60 -1.36 11.73
C ILE A 89 1.93 -0.39 10.76
N GLY A 90 2.47 -0.29 9.54
CA GLY A 90 2.11 0.77 8.61
C GLY A 90 0.66 0.74 8.18
N VAL A 91 0.12 -0.42 7.81
CA VAL A 91 -1.27 -0.55 7.34
C VAL A 91 -2.27 -0.12 8.41
N ARG A 92 -1.94 -0.33 9.68
CA ARG A 92 -2.78 0.06 10.81
C ARG A 92 -2.71 1.56 11.15
N HIS A 93 -1.60 2.22 10.85
CA HIS A 93 -1.34 3.61 11.20
C HIS A 93 -1.42 4.56 10.00
N GLY A 94 -2.52 4.50 9.26
CA GLY A 94 -2.77 5.42 8.15
C GLY A 94 -2.98 6.87 8.58
N ASP A 95 -3.20 7.11 9.87
CA ASP A 95 -3.20 8.43 10.51
C ASP A 95 -1.78 9.04 10.63
N VAL A 96 -0.74 8.22 10.51
CA VAL A 96 0.67 8.66 10.56
C VAL A 96 1.36 8.51 9.20
N PHE A 97 1.21 7.35 8.55
CA PHE A 97 1.94 7.05 7.31
C PHE A 97 1.15 7.40 6.05
N ALA A 98 1.80 8.10 5.13
CA ALA A 98 1.23 8.41 3.82
C ALA A 98 1.25 7.19 2.89
N ALA A 99 2.36 6.48 2.87
CA ALA A 99 2.53 5.22 2.14
C ALA A 99 3.48 4.26 2.85
N VAL A 100 3.36 2.99 2.51
CA VAL A 100 4.19 1.88 3.01
C VAL A 100 4.79 1.14 1.84
N LYS A 101 6.10 0.85 1.90
CA LYS A 101 6.77 -0.03 0.93
C LYS A 101 7.38 -1.23 1.65
N ALA A 102 6.90 -2.42 1.33
CA ALA A 102 7.41 -3.67 1.86
C ALA A 102 8.19 -4.41 0.77
N ASN A 103 9.40 -4.84 1.09
CA ASN A 103 10.20 -5.68 0.21
C ASN A 103 10.35 -7.07 0.82
N VAL A 104 10.02 -8.09 0.06
CA VAL A 104 10.08 -9.50 0.45
C VAL A 104 9.63 -9.75 1.90
N PRO A 105 8.45 -9.23 2.31
CA PRO A 105 8.00 -9.37 3.69
C PRO A 105 7.89 -10.85 4.07
N ALA A 106 8.40 -11.17 5.25
CA ALA A 106 8.34 -12.52 5.80
C ALA A 106 6.98 -12.72 6.49
N LYS A 107 5.99 -13.24 5.80
CA LYS A 107 4.60 -13.45 6.19
C LYS A 107 3.75 -12.17 6.21
N THR A 108 2.48 -12.34 6.00
CA THR A 108 1.47 -11.26 6.03
C THR A 108 0.25 -11.58 6.89
N GLU A 109 0.15 -12.80 7.46
CA GLU A 109 -1.01 -13.24 8.25
C GLU A 109 -1.27 -12.35 9.48
N HIS A 110 -0.20 -11.80 10.08
CA HIS A 110 -0.33 -10.86 11.20
C HIS A 110 -1.06 -9.57 10.80
N VAL A 111 -0.94 -9.11 9.56
CA VAL A 111 -1.69 -7.95 9.06
C VAL A 111 -3.19 -8.25 9.09
N SER A 112 -3.58 -9.44 8.64
CA SER A 112 -4.97 -9.88 8.64
C SER A 112 -5.59 -9.84 10.03
N SER A 113 -4.85 -10.31 11.04
CA SER A 113 -5.28 -10.26 12.44
C SER A 113 -5.44 -8.81 12.94
N ARG A 114 -4.49 -7.94 12.62
CA ARG A 114 -4.45 -6.56 13.09
C ARG A 114 -5.46 -5.65 12.42
N MET A 115 -5.85 -5.96 11.19
CA MET A 115 -6.82 -5.20 10.39
C MET A 115 -8.21 -5.83 10.36
N TYR A 116 -8.45 -6.87 11.13
CA TYR A 116 -9.71 -7.62 11.12
C TYR A 116 -10.13 -8.12 9.73
N PHE A 117 -9.16 -8.54 8.91
CA PHE A 117 -9.48 -9.07 7.59
C PHE A 117 -10.30 -10.37 7.70
N GLY A 118 -11.36 -10.48 6.89
CA GLY A 118 -12.29 -11.61 6.97
C GLY A 118 -13.20 -11.62 8.21
N LYS A 119 -13.16 -10.56 9.05
CA LYS A 119 -13.98 -10.42 10.25
C LYS A 119 -14.58 -9.01 10.33
N PRO A 120 -15.71 -8.82 10.99
CA PRO A 120 -16.20 -7.49 11.32
C PRO A 120 -15.20 -6.73 12.20
N VAL A 121 -15.04 -5.44 11.95
CA VAL A 121 -14.33 -4.56 12.88
C VAL A 121 -15.24 -4.31 14.07
N PRO A 122 -14.79 -4.54 15.31
CA PRO A 122 -15.60 -4.25 16.50
C PRO A 122 -16.04 -2.78 16.54
N ALA A 123 -17.21 -2.51 17.07
CA ALA A 123 -17.80 -1.16 17.05
C ALA A 123 -16.95 -0.12 17.80
N GLU A 124 -16.23 -0.54 18.82
CA GLU A 124 -15.31 0.28 19.62
C GLU A 124 -13.97 0.55 18.93
N VAL A 125 -13.67 -0.14 17.82
CA VAL A 125 -12.42 0.00 17.09
C VAL A 125 -12.59 0.90 15.87
N THR A 126 -11.85 1.98 15.85
CA THR A 126 -11.75 2.85 14.68
C THR A 126 -10.43 2.57 13.96
N LEU A 127 -10.50 2.14 12.72
CA LEU A 127 -9.33 2.02 11.86
C LEU A 127 -9.26 3.23 10.94
N PRO A 128 -8.13 3.98 10.94
CA PRO A 128 -7.95 5.06 9.97
C PRO A 128 -7.88 4.48 8.56
N ASP A 129 -8.11 5.32 7.54
CA ASP A 129 -7.83 4.93 6.16
C ASP A 129 -6.37 4.51 6.04
N PRO A 130 -6.09 3.27 5.56
CA PRO A 130 -4.72 2.78 5.51
C PRO A 130 -3.88 3.60 4.54
N PRO A 131 -2.55 3.57 4.67
CA PRO A 131 -1.66 4.15 3.68
C PRO A 131 -1.75 3.39 2.35
N VAL A 132 -1.28 4.02 1.28
CA VAL A 132 -1.04 3.30 0.04
C VAL A 132 0.08 2.28 0.26
N VAL A 133 -0.16 1.03 -0.11
CA VAL A 133 0.79 -0.08 0.08
C VAL A 133 1.43 -0.45 -1.26
N VAL A 134 2.76 -0.45 -1.28
CA VAL A 134 3.58 -1.04 -2.33
C VAL A 134 4.25 -2.27 -1.75
N ASP A 135 3.92 -3.43 -2.25
CA ASP A 135 4.50 -4.70 -1.81
C ASP A 135 5.25 -5.37 -2.97
N TYR A 136 6.46 -5.78 -2.69
CA TYR A 136 7.30 -6.47 -3.63
C TYR A 136 7.75 -7.79 -3.02
N SER A 137 7.28 -8.91 -3.55
CA SER A 137 7.43 -10.23 -2.94
C SER A 137 8.18 -11.22 -3.82
N ALA A 138 8.89 -12.12 -3.17
CA ALA A 138 9.53 -13.26 -3.83
C ALA A 138 8.55 -14.42 -3.85
N GLN A 139 8.07 -14.78 -5.02
CA GLN A 139 7.03 -15.81 -5.19
C GLN A 139 7.50 -17.19 -4.74
N ASN A 140 8.78 -17.53 -4.94
CA ASN A 140 9.37 -18.81 -4.53
C ASN A 140 10.09 -18.74 -3.17
N ASP A 141 9.79 -17.76 -2.36
CA ASP A 141 10.26 -17.63 -0.98
C ASP A 141 9.28 -18.32 -0.03
N GLY A 142 9.73 -19.34 0.67
CA GLY A 142 8.93 -20.06 1.68
C GLY A 142 8.40 -19.18 2.82
N TRP A 143 8.92 -17.95 2.95
CA TRP A 143 8.47 -16.98 3.95
C TRP A 143 7.40 -16.04 3.42
N SER A 144 7.12 -16.02 2.13
CA SER A 144 6.09 -15.14 1.53
C SER A 144 4.65 -15.66 1.66
N LYS A 145 4.38 -16.51 2.63
CA LYS A 145 3.06 -17.09 2.88
C LYS A 145 2.04 -16.04 3.33
N GLY A 146 0.79 -16.24 2.94
CA GLY A 146 -0.35 -15.40 3.32
C GLY A 146 -0.62 -14.25 2.39
N HIS A 147 0.18 -14.06 1.33
CA HIS A 147 0.00 -12.95 0.39
C HIS A 147 -1.32 -13.03 -0.38
N GLU A 148 -1.82 -14.22 -0.70
CA GLU A 148 -3.12 -14.40 -1.36
C GLU A 148 -4.27 -13.87 -0.49
N GLY A 149 -4.28 -14.24 0.78
CA GLY A 149 -5.27 -13.74 1.74
C GLY A 149 -5.14 -12.23 1.98
N PHE A 150 -3.92 -11.73 2.06
CA PHE A 150 -3.63 -10.30 2.21
C PHE A 150 -4.12 -9.51 0.98
N ALA A 151 -3.73 -9.89 -0.24
CA ALA A 151 -4.12 -9.20 -1.46
C ALA A 151 -5.63 -9.22 -1.66
N LYS A 152 -6.27 -10.38 -1.41
CA LYS A 152 -7.72 -10.50 -1.46
C LYS A 152 -8.40 -9.56 -0.46
N ALA A 153 -7.93 -9.52 0.77
CA ALA A 153 -8.52 -8.67 1.82
C ALA A 153 -8.34 -7.17 1.52
N MET A 154 -7.20 -6.77 0.97
CA MET A 154 -6.98 -5.39 0.52
C MET A 154 -7.97 -5.00 -0.59
N ASN A 155 -8.20 -5.90 -1.56
CA ASN A 155 -9.20 -5.70 -2.62
C ASN A 155 -10.63 -5.60 -2.04
N ASP A 156 -11.03 -6.53 -1.19
CA ASP A 156 -12.38 -6.59 -0.60
C ASP A 156 -12.67 -5.36 0.28
N ARG A 157 -11.66 -4.85 0.98
CA ARG A 157 -11.75 -3.65 1.84
C ARG A 157 -11.55 -2.35 1.09
N LYS A 158 -11.30 -2.40 -0.21
CA LYS A 158 -10.96 -1.22 -1.03
C LYS A 158 -9.80 -0.44 -0.42
N TYR A 159 -8.70 -1.15 -0.15
CA TYR A 159 -7.45 -0.59 0.33
C TYR A 159 -6.42 -0.61 -0.81
N ALA A 160 -5.65 0.47 -0.94
CA ALA A 160 -4.71 0.60 -2.06
C ALA A 160 -3.53 -0.34 -1.90
N LEU A 161 -3.42 -1.31 -2.82
CA LEU A 161 -2.32 -2.25 -2.92
C LEU A 161 -1.78 -2.25 -4.34
N PHE A 162 -0.46 -2.06 -4.45
CA PHE A 162 0.34 -2.26 -5.65
C PHE A 162 1.32 -3.38 -5.35
N LEU A 163 0.98 -4.59 -5.80
CA LEU A 163 1.75 -5.79 -5.50
C LEU A 163 2.51 -6.24 -6.74
N TYR A 164 3.76 -6.60 -6.54
CA TYR A 164 4.66 -7.15 -7.56
C TYR A 164 5.30 -8.42 -7.03
N TRP A 165 5.48 -9.41 -7.87
CA TRP A 165 6.25 -10.60 -7.50
C TRP A 165 7.07 -11.14 -8.66
N GLY A 166 8.09 -11.90 -8.33
CA GLY A 166 8.95 -12.55 -9.29
C GLY A 166 9.61 -13.81 -8.74
N PRO A 167 10.23 -14.60 -9.62
CA PRO A 167 10.80 -15.91 -9.28
C PRO A 167 12.19 -15.78 -8.67
N PHE A 168 12.33 -15.03 -7.61
CA PHE A 168 13.58 -14.86 -6.85
C PHE A 168 13.38 -15.33 -5.41
N GLY A 169 14.39 -16.01 -4.88
CA GLY A 169 14.40 -16.44 -3.48
C GLY A 169 14.66 -15.26 -2.54
N HIS A 170 14.43 -15.49 -1.26
CA HIS A 170 14.57 -14.47 -0.22
C HIS A 170 15.97 -13.82 -0.17
N ALA A 171 17.03 -14.62 -0.36
CA ALA A 171 18.40 -14.15 -0.25
C ALA A 171 18.97 -13.51 -1.54
N ASN A 172 18.42 -13.87 -2.70
CA ASN A 172 18.95 -13.49 -4.01
C ASN A 172 18.00 -12.58 -4.79
N ASN A 173 17.23 -11.76 -4.09
CA ASN A 173 16.26 -10.90 -4.72
C ASN A 173 16.88 -9.77 -5.55
N HIS A 174 18.12 -9.37 -5.26
CA HIS A 174 18.74 -8.16 -5.80
C HIS A 174 18.86 -8.18 -7.34
N GLU A 175 19.42 -9.22 -7.91
CA GLU A 175 19.57 -9.33 -9.38
C GLU A 175 18.23 -9.49 -10.10
N GLN A 176 17.31 -10.21 -9.49
CA GLN A 176 16.01 -10.48 -10.08
C GLN A 176 15.07 -9.28 -9.95
N ILE A 177 15.22 -8.47 -8.90
CA ILE A 177 14.46 -7.24 -8.73
C ILE A 177 14.71 -6.28 -9.89
N LEU A 178 15.90 -6.28 -10.48
CA LEU A 178 16.21 -5.44 -11.62
C LEU A 178 15.27 -5.69 -12.81
N LYS A 179 14.72 -6.88 -12.95
CA LYS A 179 13.76 -7.23 -14.01
C LYS A 179 12.39 -6.58 -13.86
N VAL A 180 12.02 -6.23 -12.63
CA VAL A 180 10.74 -5.57 -12.30
C VAL A 180 10.94 -4.16 -11.77
N ASN A 181 12.20 -3.76 -11.58
CA ASN A 181 12.60 -2.59 -10.83
C ASN A 181 12.04 -1.30 -11.42
N ASP A 182 12.08 -1.14 -12.73
CA ASP A 182 11.60 0.07 -13.38
C ASP A 182 10.10 0.26 -13.16
N LEU A 183 9.32 -0.81 -13.18
CA LEU A 183 7.89 -0.75 -12.91
C LEU A 183 7.61 -0.39 -11.44
N VAL A 184 8.31 -1.04 -10.50
CA VAL A 184 8.21 -0.75 -9.06
C VAL A 184 8.66 0.68 -8.76
N ASN A 185 9.80 1.11 -9.33
CA ASN A 185 10.36 2.43 -9.08
C ASN A 185 9.63 3.56 -9.82
N SER A 186 8.94 3.25 -10.92
CA SER A 186 8.08 4.22 -11.60
C SER A 186 6.90 4.67 -10.75
N PHE A 187 6.60 3.93 -9.68
CA PHE A 187 5.58 4.31 -8.73
C PHE A 187 6.17 5.24 -7.66
N ASN A 188 5.95 6.53 -7.83
CA ASN A 188 6.46 7.54 -6.91
C ASN A 188 5.67 7.58 -5.61
N TRP A 189 5.85 6.56 -4.77
CA TRP A 189 5.18 6.42 -3.48
C TRP A 189 5.57 7.52 -2.47
N LEU A 190 6.73 8.15 -2.65
CA LEU A 190 7.21 9.27 -1.82
C LEU A 190 6.54 10.62 -2.18
N ALA A 191 5.76 10.67 -3.25
CA ALA A 191 4.95 11.85 -3.57
C ALA A 191 3.58 11.83 -2.89
N ILE A 192 3.14 10.69 -2.32
CA ILE A 192 1.84 10.55 -1.68
C ILE A 192 1.83 11.34 -0.38
N ARG A 193 0.75 12.07 -0.14
CA ARG A 193 0.56 12.85 1.09
C ARG A 193 -0.57 12.28 1.94
N LYS A 194 -0.39 12.30 3.26
CA LYS A 194 -1.41 11.82 4.21
C LYS A 194 -2.69 12.65 4.19
N ASN A 195 -2.57 13.94 3.94
CA ASN A 195 -3.68 14.89 3.86
C ASN A 195 -4.25 15.06 2.44
N GLU A 196 -4.11 14.06 1.59
CA GLU A 196 -4.57 14.07 0.21
C GLU A 196 -5.33 12.78 -0.12
N ALA A 197 -6.41 12.90 -0.86
CA ALA A 197 -7.16 11.76 -1.34
C ALA A 197 -6.34 10.95 -2.35
N TYR A 198 -6.57 9.65 -2.41
CA TYR A 198 -5.94 8.75 -3.36
C TYR A 198 -6.93 7.73 -3.93
N PRO A 199 -6.75 7.28 -5.18
CA PRO A 199 -7.57 6.25 -5.77
C PRO A 199 -7.14 4.85 -5.30
N VAL A 200 -8.13 3.99 -5.15
CA VAL A 200 -7.95 2.55 -4.96
C VAL A 200 -8.50 1.85 -6.19
N PHE A 201 -7.68 1.01 -6.78
CA PHE A 201 -8.05 0.18 -7.91
C PHE A 201 -8.37 -1.23 -7.41
N THR A 202 -9.54 -1.75 -7.75
CA THR A 202 -9.96 -3.11 -7.43
C THR A 202 -10.48 -3.79 -8.69
N ASN A 203 -10.49 -5.12 -8.70
CA ASN A 203 -10.98 -5.92 -9.84
C ASN A 203 -10.38 -5.52 -11.20
N ALA A 204 -9.11 -5.14 -11.21
CA ALA A 204 -8.46 -4.67 -12.42
C ALA A 204 -8.28 -5.82 -13.42
N SER A 205 -8.61 -5.56 -14.69
CA SER A 205 -8.55 -6.55 -15.78
C SER A 205 -7.14 -7.03 -16.10
N THR A 206 -6.12 -6.32 -15.61
CA THR A 206 -4.71 -6.61 -15.84
C THR A 206 -4.05 -7.35 -14.69
N ASN A 207 -4.76 -7.60 -13.59
CA ASN A 207 -4.20 -8.32 -12.46
C ASN A 207 -3.88 -9.76 -12.82
N ASP A 208 -2.66 -10.17 -12.52
CA ASP A 208 -2.26 -11.55 -12.69
C ASP A 208 -2.85 -12.43 -11.58
N PRO A 209 -3.12 -13.71 -11.86
CA PRO A 209 -3.48 -14.65 -10.80
C PRO A 209 -2.40 -14.74 -9.75
N LEU A 210 -2.81 -14.69 -8.48
CA LEU A 210 -1.88 -14.80 -7.36
C LEU A 210 -1.23 -16.20 -7.33
N PRO A 211 0.10 -16.30 -7.23
CA PRO A 211 0.79 -17.59 -7.32
C PRO A 211 0.78 -18.39 -6.02
N TRP A 212 0.37 -17.78 -4.92
CA TRP A 212 0.31 -18.45 -3.62
C TRP A 212 -1.03 -19.18 -3.41
N PRO A 213 -1.06 -20.22 -2.55
CA PRO A 213 0.04 -20.78 -1.77
C PRO A 213 0.90 -21.79 -2.53
N ASP A 214 0.52 -22.28 -3.71
CA ASP A 214 0.95 -23.58 -4.22
C ASP A 214 2.14 -23.56 -5.19
N GLU A 215 2.56 -22.38 -5.66
CA GLU A 215 3.57 -22.29 -6.71
C GLU A 215 4.94 -21.72 -6.24
N LEU A 216 5.46 -22.18 -5.11
CA LEU A 216 6.81 -21.79 -4.66
C LEU A 216 7.94 -22.12 -5.66
N THR A 217 7.65 -22.93 -6.66
CA THR A 217 8.58 -23.33 -7.72
C THR A 217 8.35 -22.61 -9.04
N SER A 218 7.30 -21.81 -9.15
CA SER A 218 6.99 -21.06 -10.39
C SER A 218 8.13 -20.10 -10.73
N LYS A 219 8.38 -19.95 -12.02
CA LYS A 219 9.36 -18.97 -12.56
C LYS A 219 8.69 -17.75 -13.18
N LYS A 220 7.44 -17.49 -12.83
CA LYS A 220 6.66 -16.39 -13.40
C LYS A 220 6.73 -15.16 -12.50
N SER A 221 6.84 -14.01 -13.10
CA SER A 221 6.56 -12.72 -12.45
C SER A 221 5.08 -12.39 -12.64
N GLY A 222 4.55 -11.56 -11.74
CA GLY A 222 3.18 -11.08 -11.84
C GLY A 222 2.98 -9.82 -11.00
N GLN A 223 1.76 -9.28 -11.08
CA GLN A 223 1.44 -8.02 -10.44
C GLN A 223 -0.05 -7.88 -10.14
N VAL A 224 -0.38 -7.00 -9.19
CA VAL A 224 -1.72 -6.50 -8.92
C VAL A 224 -1.68 -4.98 -8.94
N ASN A 225 -2.54 -4.36 -9.75
CA ASN A 225 -2.69 -2.91 -9.92
C ASN A 225 -1.43 -2.15 -10.37
N ALA A 226 -0.36 -2.84 -10.74
CA ALA A 226 0.96 -2.27 -10.94
C ALA A 226 1.05 -1.19 -12.02
N PHE A 227 0.14 -1.19 -12.98
CA PHE A 227 0.17 -0.28 -14.13
C PHE A 227 -0.58 1.03 -13.88
N PHE A 228 -1.45 1.10 -12.88
CA PHE A 228 -2.25 2.29 -12.61
C PHE A 228 -1.46 3.39 -11.90
N ARG A 229 -1.75 4.62 -12.29
CA ARG A 229 -1.17 5.85 -11.73
C ARG A 229 -2.24 6.91 -11.59
N TRP A 230 -1.96 7.91 -10.81
CA TRP A 230 -2.82 9.11 -10.68
C TRP A 230 -2.00 10.36 -10.44
N GLN A 231 -2.63 11.50 -10.67
CA GLN A 231 -2.07 12.82 -10.41
C GLN A 231 -3.17 13.88 -10.25
N ASN A 232 -2.79 15.07 -9.80
CA ASN A 232 -3.66 16.25 -9.75
C ASN A 232 -4.94 16.01 -8.97
N VAL A 233 -4.82 15.66 -7.70
CA VAL A 233 -5.97 15.49 -6.81
C VAL A 233 -6.50 16.87 -6.39
N SER A 234 -7.80 17.07 -6.54
CA SER A 234 -8.52 18.22 -6.02
C SER A 234 -9.71 17.74 -5.21
N ASP A 235 -9.82 18.17 -3.96
CA ASP A 235 -10.88 17.78 -3.03
C ASP A 235 -11.51 19.05 -2.43
N THR A 236 -12.79 19.24 -2.69
CA THR A 236 -13.62 20.35 -2.21
C THR A 236 -14.82 19.80 -1.45
N ALA A 237 -15.62 20.67 -0.83
CA ALA A 237 -16.84 20.23 -0.13
C ALA A 237 -17.86 19.55 -1.07
N ASP A 238 -17.90 19.95 -2.33
CA ASP A 238 -18.92 19.54 -3.31
C ASP A 238 -18.43 18.46 -4.27
N ALA A 239 -17.12 18.32 -4.46
CA ALA A 239 -16.55 17.41 -5.45
C ALA A 239 -15.12 17.01 -5.12
N VAL A 240 -14.75 15.83 -5.61
CA VAL A 240 -13.35 15.41 -5.73
C VAL A 240 -13.04 15.10 -7.19
N GLU A 241 -11.83 15.44 -7.61
CA GLU A 241 -11.31 15.13 -8.95
C GLU A 241 -9.91 14.56 -8.85
N VAL A 242 -9.62 13.53 -9.64
CA VAL A 242 -8.31 12.89 -9.77
C VAL A 242 -8.09 12.46 -11.21
N LYS A 243 -6.92 12.69 -11.77
CA LYS A 243 -6.57 12.18 -13.10
C LYS A 243 -5.97 10.78 -12.97
N LEU A 244 -6.58 9.81 -13.66
CA LEU A 244 -6.14 8.42 -13.70
C LEU A 244 -5.49 8.11 -15.04
N PHE A 245 -4.44 7.29 -15.03
CA PHE A 245 -3.75 6.85 -16.24
C PHE A 245 -2.97 5.56 -16.01
N LEU A 246 -2.54 4.89 -17.08
CA LEU A 246 -1.60 3.77 -17.04
C LEU A 246 -0.18 4.28 -17.33
N VAL A 247 0.79 3.65 -16.70
CA VAL A 247 2.20 3.88 -17.03
C VAL A 247 2.45 3.56 -18.49
N LYS A 248 3.33 4.33 -19.16
CA LYS A 248 3.66 4.12 -20.58
C LYS A 248 4.81 3.13 -20.73
N ALA A 249 4.65 2.14 -21.64
CA ALA A 249 5.70 1.16 -21.91
C ALA A 249 7.02 1.79 -22.34
N ALA A 250 6.97 2.90 -23.08
CA ALA A 250 8.16 3.62 -23.56
C ALA A 250 9.02 4.20 -22.42
N ASP A 251 8.43 4.40 -21.25
CA ASP A 251 9.11 5.00 -20.10
C ASP A 251 9.82 3.96 -19.21
N LEU A 252 9.70 2.67 -19.54
CA LEU A 252 10.12 1.58 -18.68
C LEU A 252 10.96 0.53 -19.41
N LYS A 253 11.91 -0.06 -18.69
CA LYS A 253 12.72 -1.23 -19.11
C LYS A 253 12.28 -2.48 -18.31
N THR A 254 10.98 -2.75 -18.28
CA THR A 254 10.41 -3.88 -17.53
C THR A 254 10.23 -5.11 -18.41
N THR A 255 10.15 -6.29 -17.79
CA THR A 255 9.75 -7.54 -18.46
C THR A 255 8.23 -7.72 -18.55
N PHE A 256 7.46 -6.86 -17.88
CA PHE A 256 6.01 -6.88 -17.96
C PHE A 256 5.51 -6.30 -19.28
N ALA A 257 4.51 -6.95 -19.87
CA ALA A 257 3.78 -6.39 -20.98
C ALA A 257 2.86 -5.27 -20.47
N ILE A 258 3.22 -4.03 -20.74
CA ILE A 258 2.43 -2.88 -20.31
C ILE A 258 1.21 -2.73 -21.20
N PRO A 259 -0.02 -2.75 -20.67
CA PRO A 259 -1.23 -2.62 -21.45
C PRO A 259 -1.45 -1.19 -21.93
N THR A 260 -2.08 -1.03 -23.09
CA THR A 260 -2.50 0.29 -23.59
C THR A 260 -3.80 0.78 -22.94
N GLU A 261 -4.60 -0.15 -22.43
CA GLU A 261 -5.84 0.10 -21.70
C GLU A 261 -6.10 -1.00 -20.67
N ALA A 262 -6.78 -0.64 -19.59
CA ALA A 262 -7.23 -1.56 -18.55
C ALA A 262 -8.55 -1.09 -17.96
N THR A 263 -9.34 -2.01 -17.43
CA THR A 263 -10.53 -1.66 -16.64
C THR A 263 -10.25 -1.93 -15.16
N ALA A 264 -10.83 -1.10 -14.29
CA ALA A 264 -10.83 -1.31 -12.85
C ALA A 264 -12.05 -0.66 -12.21
N ASP A 265 -12.46 -1.19 -11.06
CA ASP A 265 -13.33 -0.46 -10.16
C ASP A 265 -12.48 0.53 -9.37
N VAL A 266 -12.94 1.78 -9.29
CA VAL A 266 -12.17 2.85 -8.64
C VAL A 266 -12.93 3.41 -7.46
N SER A 267 -12.31 3.38 -6.30
CA SER A 267 -12.78 4.07 -5.09
C SER A 267 -11.82 5.20 -4.71
N LEU A 268 -12.30 6.22 -4.02
CA LEU A 268 -11.45 7.26 -3.46
C LEU A 268 -11.43 7.17 -1.94
N ARG A 269 -10.25 7.26 -1.38
CA ARG A 269 -10.03 7.26 0.06
C ARG A 269 -9.33 8.52 0.55
N ARG A 270 -9.32 8.74 1.85
CA ARG A 270 -8.75 9.93 2.49
C ARG A 270 -9.34 11.25 1.97
N LEU A 271 -10.63 11.27 1.65
CA LEU A 271 -11.31 12.52 1.31
C LEU A 271 -11.21 13.49 2.48
N GLN A 272 -10.63 14.64 2.24
CA GLN A 272 -10.43 15.67 3.27
C GLN A 272 -11.66 16.55 3.44
N LYS A 273 -12.23 16.99 2.33
CA LYS A 273 -13.30 17.97 2.30
C LYS A 273 -14.64 17.40 1.85
N LEU A 274 -14.66 16.62 0.76
CA LEU A 274 -15.88 15.96 0.32
C LEU A 274 -16.30 14.92 1.35
N LYS A 275 -17.53 15.05 1.86
CA LYS A 275 -18.12 14.08 2.78
C LYS A 275 -19.32 13.44 2.11
N VAL A 276 -19.28 12.12 1.97
CA VAL A 276 -20.37 11.33 1.40
C VAL A 276 -20.96 10.47 2.50
N ALA A 277 -22.24 10.66 2.78
CA ALA A 277 -22.93 9.86 3.79
C ALA A 277 -23.10 8.42 3.31
N PRO A 278 -23.08 7.43 4.21
CA PRO A 278 -23.43 6.05 3.87
C PRO A 278 -24.75 5.98 3.13
N GLY A 279 -24.78 5.24 2.02
CA GLY A 279 -25.97 5.07 1.18
C GLY A 279 -26.34 6.26 0.28
N ALA A 280 -25.63 7.39 0.39
CA ALA A 280 -25.88 8.54 -0.50
C ALA A 280 -25.50 8.24 -1.94
N THR A 281 -26.28 8.78 -2.87
CA THR A 281 -25.98 8.74 -4.31
C THR A 281 -25.12 9.93 -4.70
N VAL A 282 -24.13 9.70 -5.53
CA VAL A 282 -23.26 10.72 -6.12
C VAL A 282 -23.25 10.61 -7.62
N ASN A 283 -22.99 11.72 -8.29
CA ASN A 283 -22.76 11.74 -9.74
C ASN A 283 -21.27 11.64 -10.04
N TRP A 284 -20.91 10.89 -11.06
CA TRP A 284 -19.53 10.82 -11.50
C TRP A 284 -19.37 11.05 -13.01
N THR A 285 -18.20 11.53 -13.40
CA THR A 285 -17.78 11.63 -14.81
C THR A 285 -16.35 11.13 -14.95
N PHE A 286 -16.04 10.43 -16.06
CA PHE A 286 -14.70 10.01 -16.44
C PHE A 286 -14.55 10.09 -17.97
N GLY A 287 -13.83 11.08 -18.45
CA GLY A 287 -13.80 11.41 -19.87
C GLY A 287 -15.22 11.71 -20.39
N ARG A 288 -15.70 10.90 -21.33
CA ARG A 288 -17.09 11.01 -21.86
C ARG A 288 -18.09 10.15 -21.10
N ALA A 289 -17.61 9.22 -20.29
CA ALA A 289 -18.48 8.39 -19.45
C ALA A 289 -19.01 9.18 -18.26
N LYS A 290 -20.25 8.87 -17.88
CA LYS A 290 -20.91 9.48 -16.69
C LYS A 290 -21.91 8.49 -16.11
N GLY A 291 -22.23 8.66 -14.86
CA GLY A 291 -23.21 7.85 -14.17
C GLY A 291 -23.42 8.26 -12.73
N GLU A 292 -24.13 7.40 -12.04
CA GLU A 292 -24.36 7.52 -10.61
C GLU A 292 -23.67 6.36 -9.89
N ALA A 293 -23.27 6.59 -8.65
CA ALA A 293 -22.76 5.57 -7.75
C ALA A 293 -23.30 5.80 -6.34
N LYS A 294 -23.52 4.71 -5.61
CA LYS A 294 -24.00 4.77 -4.24
C LYS A 294 -22.84 4.47 -3.28
N ALA A 295 -22.70 5.29 -2.26
CA ALA A 295 -21.73 5.03 -1.20
C ALA A 295 -22.12 3.79 -0.40
N ASP A 296 -21.14 3.01 0.00
CA ASP A 296 -21.34 1.85 0.88
C ASP A 296 -21.61 2.26 2.34
N ALA A 297 -21.70 1.26 3.23
CA ALA A 297 -21.96 1.49 4.65
C ALA A 297 -20.87 2.31 5.37
N GLN A 298 -19.68 2.44 4.78
CA GLN A 298 -18.57 3.26 5.26
C GLN A 298 -18.48 4.63 4.57
N GLY A 299 -19.42 4.95 3.67
CA GLY A 299 -19.38 6.19 2.88
C GLY A 299 -18.39 6.13 1.70
N ILE A 300 -17.86 4.96 1.36
CA ILE A 300 -16.93 4.80 0.24
C ILE A 300 -17.72 4.68 -1.07
N VAL A 301 -17.44 5.60 -1.98
CA VAL A 301 -17.97 5.55 -3.34
C VAL A 301 -17.05 4.70 -4.22
N THR A 302 -17.64 3.77 -4.96
CA THR A 302 -16.92 2.98 -6.00
C THR A 302 -17.56 3.23 -7.34
N VAL A 303 -16.77 3.63 -8.32
CA VAL A 303 -17.17 3.72 -9.73
C VAL A 303 -16.68 2.47 -10.44
N PRO A 304 -17.59 1.59 -10.90
CA PRO A 304 -17.22 0.29 -11.45
C PRO A 304 -16.71 0.40 -12.90
N GLY A 305 -15.80 -0.49 -13.26
CA GLY A 305 -15.41 -0.79 -14.64
C GLY A 305 -14.85 0.40 -15.44
N LEU A 306 -14.17 1.34 -14.79
CA LEU A 306 -13.57 2.48 -15.50
C LEU A 306 -12.47 2.00 -16.45
N LYS A 307 -12.58 2.40 -17.71
CA LYS A 307 -11.57 2.12 -18.75
C LYS A 307 -10.47 3.16 -18.72
N VAL A 308 -9.33 2.80 -18.17
CA VAL A 308 -8.15 3.67 -18.02
C VAL A 308 -7.16 3.39 -19.15
N THR A 309 -6.59 4.45 -19.72
CA THR A 309 -5.54 4.38 -20.74
C THR A 309 -4.27 5.09 -20.26
N SER A 310 -3.24 5.14 -21.10
CA SER A 310 -2.02 5.91 -20.77
C SER A 310 -2.22 7.44 -20.80
N GLU A 311 -3.35 7.93 -21.32
CA GLU A 311 -3.66 9.35 -21.32
C GLU A 311 -4.40 9.74 -20.02
N PRO A 312 -3.85 10.70 -19.23
CA PRO A 312 -4.46 11.12 -17.99
C PRO A 312 -5.88 11.64 -18.17
N THR A 313 -6.86 10.93 -17.63
CA THR A 313 -8.29 11.26 -17.73
C THR A 313 -8.86 11.57 -16.35
N ALA A 314 -9.60 12.66 -16.22
CA ALA A 314 -10.18 13.10 -14.97
C ALA A 314 -11.39 12.22 -14.57
N LEU A 315 -11.30 11.59 -13.41
CA LEU A 315 -12.44 11.08 -12.65
C LEU A 315 -12.90 12.17 -11.72
N ARG A 316 -14.16 12.59 -11.84
CA ARG A 316 -14.78 13.57 -10.96
C ARG A 316 -16.02 12.96 -10.32
N ILE A 317 -16.12 13.08 -8.99
CA ILE A 317 -17.26 12.65 -8.19
C ILE A 317 -17.85 13.87 -7.49
N ARG A 318 -19.16 14.02 -7.55
CA ARG A 318 -19.92 15.14 -6.93
C ARG A 318 -21.08 14.62 -6.12
N THR A 319 -21.43 15.29 -5.04
CA THR A 319 -22.71 15.07 -4.38
C THR A 319 -23.86 15.33 -5.35
N ALA A 320 -24.88 14.48 -5.29
CA ALA A 320 -26.16 14.79 -5.96
C ALA A 320 -26.75 16.04 -5.29
N LYS A 321 -27.16 17.00 -6.10
CA LYS A 321 -27.88 18.17 -5.60
C LYS A 321 -29.31 17.80 -5.25
#